data_47afe5ba349ed9d468b3b74cab16da49
#
_entry.id   47afe5ba349ed9d468b3b74cab16da49
#
_cell.length_a   1.000
_cell.length_b   1.000
_cell.length_c   1.000
_cell.angle_alpha   90.00
_cell.angle_beta   90.00
_cell.angle_gamma   90.00
#
_symmetry.space_group_name_H-M   'P 1'
#
loop_
_entity.id
_entity.type
_entity.pdbx_description
1 polymer ?
#
loop_
_entity_poly.entity_id
_entity_poly.type
_entity_poly.pdbx_seq_one_letter_code
_entity_poly.pdbx_strand_id
1 'polypeptide(L)'
;MELLNRLSKYAITSSKRKAFINSNTNEAISYEVLNDISDRLAAYIQKTYHDKVPIVVYGHKSPLMIASFLGCVKAGHPYCPVDISMPDERLKDILEVSGATLLIKINDTVVKCKNNLTASEIINLPSTKELYLSLQVDDNDVFYIIFTSGSTGKPKGVQITAKCLDNFLDWMESIAKRERFDINPIFLNQAPFSFDLSVMDVYSSLYLGGTIYSLDKTVQEDIGLMYEKLRDSGVTAWVSTPSFMNMCLINSSFNQEMLPDINSFLFCGEVLTNK
;
A
#
# COMPACT_ATOMS: atom_id res chain seq x y z
N MET A 1 -15.23 -0.81 -9.90
CA MET A 1 -14.17 -1.54 -9.19
C MET A 1 -14.63 -1.90 -7.80
N GLU A 2 -14.62 -3.19 -7.44
CA GLU A 2 -15.19 -3.70 -6.19
C GLU A 2 -14.41 -3.23 -4.94
N LEU A 3 -13.09 -3.14 -5.03
CA LEU A 3 -12.25 -2.65 -3.91
C LEU A 3 -12.72 -1.27 -3.40
N LEU A 4 -12.95 -0.30 -4.29
CA LEU A 4 -13.35 1.05 -3.90
C LEU A 4 -14.74 1.07 -3.27
N ASN A 5 -15.66 0.23 -3.77
CA ASN A 5 -16.99 0.06 -3.18
C ASN A 5 -16.90 -0.50 -1.76
N ARG A 6 -16.08 -1.52 -1.54
CA ARG A 6 -15.88 -2.10 -0.20
C ARG A 6 -15.25 -1.11 0.78
N LEU A 7 -14.26 -0.33 0.35
CA LEU A 7 -13.64 0.72 1.18
C LEU A 7 -14.68 1.75 1.64
N SER A 8 -15.48 2.27 0.72
CA SER A 8 -16.56 3.22 1.04
C SER A 8 -17.58 2.60 2.01
N LYS A 9 -17.91 1.32 1.83
CA LYS A 9 -18.78 0.59 2.76
C LYS A 9 -18.15 0.47 4.15
N TYR A 10 -16.86 0.07 4.25
CA TYR A 10 -16.18 -0.06 5.54
C TYR A 10 -16.01 1.28 6.26
N ALA A 11 -15.82 2.37 5.52
CA ALA A 11 -15.78 3.71 6.10
C ALA A 11 -17.08 4.09 6.84
N ILE A 12 -18.20 3.48 6.46
CA ILE A 12 -19.51 3.69 7.11
C ILE A 12 -19.77 2.62 8.17
N THR A 13 -19.66 1.33 7.79
CA THR A 13 -20.09 0.20 8.65
C THR A 13 -19.06 -0.19 9.70
N SER A 14 -17.80 0.19 9.51
CA SER A 14 -16.66 -0.14 10.37
C SER A 14 -15.75 1.07 10.55
N SER A 15 -16.34 2.26 10.64
CA SER A 15 -15.67 3.56 10.56
C SER A 15 -14.45 3.69 11.48
N LYS A 16 -14.51 3.18 12.71
CA LYS A 16 -13.45 3.26 13.73
C LYS A 16 -12.42 2.15 13.64
N ARG A 17 -12.64 1.13 12.79
CA ARG A 17 -11.66 0.06 12.61
C ARG A 17 -10.39 0.62 11.98
N LYS A 18 -9.24 0.20 12.50
CA LYS A 18 -7.94 0.58 11.95
C LYS A 18 -7.75 -0.08 10.58
N ALA A 19 -7.51 0.72 9.56
CA ALA A 19 -7.14 0.24 8.23
C ALA A 19 -5.61 0.05 8.12
N PHE A 20 -4.83 0.82 8.90
CA PHE A 20 -3.38 0.81 8.85
C PHE A 20 -2.79 1.12 10.24
N ILE A 21 -1.66 0.48 10.56
CA ILE A 21 -0.83 0.74 11.75
C ILE A 21 0.63 0.71 11.31
N ASN A 22 1.40 1.75 11.63
CA ASN A 22 2.85 1.75 11.51
C ASN A 22 3.49 1.18 12.78
N SER A 23 4.32 0.15 12.65
CA SER A 23 4.93 -0.55 13.79
C SER A 23 5.93 0.30 14.58
N ASN A 24 6.60 1.27 13.92
CA ASN A 24 7.61 2.12 14.54
C ASN A 24 6.98 3.31 15.29
N THR A 25 6.16 4.09 14.58
CA THR A 25 5.56 5.32 15.13
C THR A 25 4.28 5.08 15.90
N ASN A 26 3.67 3.88 15.79
CA ASN A 26 2.31 3.55 16.25
C ASN A 26 1.22 4.44 15.60
N GLU A 27 1.57 5.19 14.55
CA GLU A 27 0.59 5.94 13.77
C GLU A 27 -0.45 4.98 13.20
N ALA A 28 -1.72 5.29 13.40
CA ALA A 28 -2.81 4.47 12.92
C ALA A 28 -3.89 5.34 12.30
N ILE A 29 -4.52 4.81 11.25
CA ILE A 29 -5.63 5.44 10.56
C ILE A 29 -6.83 4.50 10.48
N SER A 30 -8.02 5.03 10.74
CA SER A 30 -9.26 4.25 10.59
C SER A 30 -9.77 4.25 9.14
N TYR A 31 -10.70 3.34 8.81
CA TYR A 31 -11.34 3.31 7.49
C TYR A 31 -12.06 4.62 7.16
N GLU A 32 -12.72 5.24 8.15
CA GLU A 32 -13.38 6.54 7.98
C GLU A 32 -12.36 7.63 7.56
N VAL A 33 -11.24 7.74 8.28
CA VAL A 33 -10.22 8.76 8.02
C VAL A 33 -9.47 8.46 6.72
N LEU A 34 -9.16 7.19 6.44
CA LEU A 34 -8.54 6.77 5.18
C LEU A 34 -9.41 7.15 3.98
N ASN A 35 -10.72 6.87 4.07
CA ASN A 35 -11.66 7.21 3.00
C ASN A 35 -11.81 8.73 2.84
N ASP A 36 -11.94 9.48 3.94
CA ASP A 36 -12.08 10.95 3.91
C ASP A 36 -10.85 11.61 3.26
N ILE A 37 -9.63 11.26 3.68
CA ILE A 37 -8.40 11.83 3.09
C ILE A 37 -8.31 11.48 1.60
N SER A 38 -8.59 10.23 1.22
CA SER A 38 -8.53 9.82 -0.17
C SER A 38 -9.60 10.48 -1.04
N ASP A 39 -10.80 10.75 -0.51
CA ASP A 39 -11.86 11.46 -1.23
C ASP A 39 -11.53 12.94 -1.44
N ARG A 40 -10.98 13.61 -0.40
CA ARG A 40 -10.53 15.01 -0.52
C ARG A 40 -9.40 15.16 -1.54
N LEU A 41 -8.42 14.24 -1.50
CA LEU A 41 -7.33 14.22 -2.46
C LEU A 41 -7.85 13.96 -3.88
N ALA A 42 -8.75 12.99 -4.05
CA ALA A 42 -9.34 12.69 -5.36
C ALA A 42 -10.08 13.90 -5.94
N ALA A 43 -10.88 14.59 -5.14
CA ALA A 43 -11.59 15.79 -5.58
C ALA A 43 -10.62 16.94 -5.96
N TYR A 44 -9.54 17.10 -5.20
CA TYR A 44 -8.48 18.06 -5.55
C TYR A 44 -7.83 17.72 -6.91
N ILE A 45 -7.49 16.44 -7.12
CA ILE A 45 -6.89 15.97 -8.37
C ILE A 45 -7.88 16.16 -9.53
N GLN A 46 -9.14 15.72 -9.40
CA GLN A 46 -10.18 15.85 -10.43
C GLN A 46 -10.40 17.30 -10.86
N LYS A 47 -10.31 18.24 -9.92
CA LYS A 47 -10.47 19.68 -10.18
C LYS A 47 -9.25 20.30 -10.88
N THR A 48 -8.06 19.77 -10.61
CA THR A 48 -6.79 20.42 -11.00
C THR A 48 -6.15 19.77 -12.22
N TYR A 49 -6.32 18.45 -12.39
CA TYR A 49 -5.69 17.64 -13.43
C TYR A 49 -6.75 16.91 -14.24
N HIS A 50 -6.76 17.12 -15.57
CA HIS A 50 -7.79 16.57 -16.46
C HIS A 50 -7.23 15.53 -17.45
N ASP A 51 -5.93 15.24 -17.35
CA ASP A 51 -5.29 14.14 -18.05
C ASP A 51 -5.32 12.87 -17.18
N LYS A 52 -5.11 11.70 -17.79
CA LYS A 52 -4.97 10.42 -17.06
C LYS A 52 -3.49 10.03 -16.87
N VAL A 53 -2.61 11.02 -16.78
CA VAL A 53 -1.17 10.79 -16.59
C VAL A 53 -0.92 10.18 -15.21
N PRO A 54 0.03 9.24 -15.08
CA PRO A 54 0.39 8.66 -13.80
C PRO A 54 0.82 9.72 -12.77
N ILE A 55 0.50 9.49 -11.50
CA ILE A 55 0.92 10.32 -10.38
C ILE A 55 1.98 9.56 -9.57
N VAL A 56 3.15 10.15 -9.36
CA VAL A 56 4.18 9.54 -8.54
C VAL A 56 3.91 9.87 -7.06
N VAL A 57 3.93 8.84 -6.22
CA VAL A 57 3.77 8.96 -4.77
C VAL A 57 5.07 8.51 -4.10
N TYR A 58 5.79 9.46 -3.51
CA TYR A 58 7.08 9.24 -2.87
C TYR A 58 6.96 9.25 -1.34
N GLY A 59 7.43 8.19 -0.71
CA GLY A 59 7.42 8.08 0.75
C GLY A 59 7.70 6.66 1.24
N HIS A 60 7.62 6.48 2.57
CA HIS A 60 7.84 5.18 3.21
C HIS A 60 6.75 4.88 4.23
N LYS A 61 6.09 3.75 4.07
CA LYS A 61 5.20 3.07 5.04
C LYS A 61 4.33 3.98 5.92
N SER A 62 3.84 5.07 5.33
CA SER A 62 2.89 5.99 5.97
C SER A 62 1.45 5.67 5.54
N PRO A 63 0.44 5.82 6.42
CA PRO A 63 -0.96 5.71 6.02
C PRO A 63 -1.35 6.73 4.97
N LEU A 64 -0.67 7.88 4.90
CA LEU A 64 -0.88 8.88 3.85
C LEU A 64 -0.46 8.39 2.45
N MET A 65 0.48 7.43 2.35
CA MET A 65 0.76 6.80 1.06
C MET A 65 -0.44 6.01 0.57
N ILE A 66 -1.04 5.19 1.44
CA ILE A 66 -2.24 4.42 1.09
C ILE A 66 -3.41 5.35 0.72
N ALA A 67 -3.63 6.41 1.51
CA ALA A 67 -4.63 7.42 1.19
C ALA A 67 -4.36 8.10 -0.17
N SER A 68 -3.09 8.33 -0.50
CA SER A 68 -2.68 8.92 -1.77
C SER A 68 -2.88 7.97 -2.95
N PHE A 69 -2.57 6.68 -2.81
CA PHE A 69 -2.86 5.66 -3.83
C PHE A 69 -4.36 5.62 -4.15
N LEU A 70 -5.18 5.55 -3.11
CA LEU A 70 -6.63 5.55 -3.26
C LEU A 70 -7.15 6.86 -3.85
N GLY A 71 -6.60 8.01 -3.43
CA GLY A 71 -6.96 9.32 -3.97
C GLY A 71 -6.66 9.44 -5.47
N CYS A 72 -5.52 8.94 -5.92
CA CYS A 72 -5.16 8.92 -7.34
C CYS A 72 -6.18 8.10 -8.15
N VAL A 73 -6.45 6.86 -7.76
CA VAL A 73 -7.36 5.97 -8.52
C VAL A 73 -8.82 6.40 -8.43
N LYS A 74 -9.25 7.00 -7.33
CA LYS A 74 -10.56 7.66 -7.22
C LYS A 74 -10.68 8.88 -8.13
N ALA A 75 -9.56 9.49 -8.48
CA ALA A 75 -9.50 10.60 -9.43
C ALA A 75 -9.35 10.16 -10.90
N GLY A 76 -9.19 8.87 -11.17
CA GLY A 76 -9.01 8.33 -12.52
C GLY A 76 -7.55 8.29 -12.99
N HIS A 77 -6.59 8.43 -12.08
CA HIS A 77 -5.16 8.40 -12.39
C HIS A 77 -4.49 7.15 -11.82
N PRO A 78 -3.64 6.44 -12.58
CA PRO A 78 -2.78 5.42 -12.01
C PRO A 78 -1.74 6.06 -11.08
N TYR A 79 -1.35 5.37 -10.02
CA TYR A 79 -0.25 5.82 -9.17
C TYR A 79 1.03 5.01 -9.41
N CYS A 80 2.18 5.64 -9.15
CA CYS A 80 3.51 5.03 -9.17
C CYS A 80 4.13 5.17 -7.78
N PRO A 81 4.22 4.10 -6.97
CA PRO A 81 4.81 4.19 -5.64
C PRO A 81 6.33 4.19 -5.73
N VAL A 82 6.99 5.10 -5.03
CA VAL A 82 8.45 5.19 -4.94
C VAL A 82 8.86 5.29 -3.47
N ASP A 83 9.68 4.34 -3.03
CA ASP A 83 10.18 4.29 -1.65
C ASP A 83 11.39 5.20 -1.45
N ILE A 84 11.52 5.77 -0.24
CA ILE A 84 12.64 6.65 0.13
C ILE A 84 14.02 5.97 0.08
N SER A 85 14.07 4.64 0.07
CA SER A 85 15.32 3.89 -0.10
C SER A 85 15.88 3.95 -1.52
N MET A 86 15.08 4.44 -2.48
CA MET A 86 15.55 4.63 -3.86
C MET A 86 16.37 5.93 -3.98
N PRO A 87 17.49 5.91 -4.73
CA PRO A 87 18.26 7.14 -5.01
C PRO A 87 17.40 8.19 -5.74
N ASP A 88 17.70 9.48 -5.50
CA ASP A 88 17.02 10.59 -6.16
C ASP A 88 17.06 10.53 -7.70
N GLU A 89 18.14 9.99 -8.27
CA GLU A 89 18.23 9.77 -9.72
C GLU A 89 17.17 8.79 -10.22
N ARG A 90 16.92 7.73 -9.45
CA ARG A 90 15.87 6.77 -9.78
C ARG A 90 14.49 7.40 -9.75
N LEU A 91 14.22 8.27 -8.78
CA LEU A 91 12.98 9.04 -8.72
C LEU A 91 12.83 9.97 -9.94
N LYS A 92 13.91 10.63 -10.37
CA LYS A 92 13.91 11.47 -11.58
C LYS A 92 13.61 10.66 -12.84
N ASP A 93 14.26 9.49 -12.99
CA ASP A 93 14.02 8.60 -14.12
C ASP A 93 12.56 8.11 -14.16
N ILE A 94 11.98 7.78 -13.00
CA ILE A 94 10.59 7.35 -12.92
C ILE A 94 9.65 8.48 -13.31
N LEU A 95 9.89 9.71 -12.87
CA LEU A 95 9.12 10.88 -13.27
C LEU A 95 9.19 11.12 -14.78
N GLU A 96 10.39 11.01 -15.37
CA GLU A 96 10.59 11.16 -16.82
C GLU A 96 9.87 10.05 -17.61
N VAL A 97 10.09 8.78 -17.25
CA VAL A 97 9.55 7.63 -17.99
C VAL A 97 8.02 7.53 -17.84
N SER A 98 7.48 7.85 -16.67
CA SER A 98 6.03 7.85 -16.44
C SER A 98 5.32 9.03 -17.10
N GLY A 99 6.03 10.10 -17.41
CA GLY A 99 5.45 11.37 -17.85
C GLY A 99 4.64 12.07 -16.75
N ALA A 100 4.86 11.71 -15.48
CA ALA A 100 4.13 12.27 -14.35
C ALA A 100 4.31 13.78 -14.25
N THR A 101 3.20 14.50 -14.09
CA THR A 101 3.19 15.95 -13.91
C THR A 101 2.96 16.36 -12.45
N LEU A 102 2.57 15.41 -11.60
CA LEU A 102 2.38 15.58 -10.16
C LEU A 102 3.23 14.56 -9.38
N LEU A 103 3.97 15.06 -8.39
CA LEU A 103 4.69 14.31 -7.38
C LEU A 103 4.04 14.56 -6.01
N ILE A 104 3.44 13.53 -5.42
CA ILE A 104 2.98 13.54 -4.04
C ILE A 104 4.13 13.14 -3.13
N LYS A 105 4.54 14.04 -2.24
CA LYS A 105 5.67 13.86 -1.32
C LYS A 105 5.17 13.63 0.10
N ILE A 106 5.14 12.38 0.51
CA ILE A 106 4.83 12.02 1.91
C ILE A 106 6.07 12.19 2.79
N ASN A 107 7.25 11.93 2.23
CA ASN A 107 8.54 12.27 2.82
C ASN A 107 9.24 13.34 2.01
N ASP A 108 10.17 14.06 2.62
CA ASP A 108 10.95 15.09 1.96
C ASP A 108 11.89 14.51 0.88
N THR A 109 12.02 15.23 -0.22
CA THR A 109 12.99 14.97 -1.28
C THR A 109 13.38 16.27 -1.95
N VAL A 110 14.63 16.37 -2.43
CA VAL A 110 15.13 17.48 -3.23
C VAL A 110 14.64 17.41 -4.68
N VAL A 111 14.13 16.25 -5.11
CA VAL A 111 13.59 16.06 -6.46
C VAL A 111 12.33 16.88 -6.64
N LYS A 112 12.24 17.56 -7.77
CA LYS A 112 11.10 18.38 -8.14
C LYS A 112 10.41 17.81 -9.36
N CYS A 113 9.09 17.89 -9.35
CA CYS A 113 8.22 17.69 -10.50
C CYS A 113 7.58 19.01 -10.92
N LYS A 114 6.87 19.05 -12.04
CA LYS A 114 6.11 20.23 -12.49
C LYS A 114 5.18 20.74 -11.39
N ASN A 115 4.48 19.82 -10.75
CA ASN A 115 3.65 20.10 -9.58
C ASN A 115 4.07 19.19 -8.43
N ASN A 116 4.00 19.69 -7.21
CA ASN A 116 4.31 18.91 -6.02
C ASN A 116 3.20 19.13 -4.99
N LEU A 117 2.86 18.07 -4.25
CA LEU A 117 1.90 18.11 -3.16
C LEU A 117 2.51 17.39 -1.95
N THR A 118 2.59 18.07 -0.83
CA THR A 118 3.20 17.55 0.40
C THR A 118 2.18 16.86 1.30
N ALA A 119 2.66 16.04 2.25
CA ALA A 119 1.81 15.42 3.27
C ALA A 119 0.97 16.45 4.04
N SER A 120 1.57 17.59 4.42
CA SER A 120 0.88 18.66 5.12
C SER A 120 -0.25 19.28 4.27
N GLU A 121 -0.02 19.49 2.98
CA GLU A 121 -1.06 20.01 2.09
C GLU A 121 -2.20 19.02 1.93
N ILE A 122 -1.93 17.71 1.81
CA ILE A 122 -2.96 16.67 1.71
C ILE A 122 -3.85 16.67 2.95
N ILE A 123 -3.26 16.71 4.14
CA ILE A 123 -4.01 16.70 5.41
C ILE A 123 -4.94 17.93 5.50
N ASN A 124 -4.50 19.06 4.99
CA ASN A 124 -5.22 20.33 5.04
C ASN A 124 -6.15 20.57 3.84
N LEU A 125 -6.31 19.63 2.92
CA LEU A 125 -7.29 19.74 1.83
C LEU A 125 -8.70 19.90 2.41
N PRO A 126 -9.53 20.79 1.85
CA PRO A 126 -10.88 21.02 2.36
C PRO A 126 -11.75 19.76 2.18
N SER A 127 -12.63 19.52 3.13
CA SER A 127 -13.70 18.53 2.97
C SER A 127 -14.53 18.83 1.75
N THR A 128 -14.84 17.80 0.97
CA THR A 128 -15.62 17.96 -0.25
C THR A 128 -16.76 16.95 -0.29
N LYS A 129 -17.88 17.39 -0.89
CA LYS A 129 -18.97 16.49 -1.30
C LYS A 129 -18.99 16.29 -2.82
N GLU A 130 -18.05 16.92 -3.52
CA GLU A 130 -18.01 17.01 -5.00
C GLU A 130 -16.98 16.04 -5.57
N LEU A 131 -17.10 14.76 -5.23
CA LEU A 131 -16.32 13.71 -5.87
C LEU A 131 -17.13 13.11 -7.02
N TYR A 132 -16.60 13.20 -8.23
CA TYR A 132 -17.22 12.61 -9.42
C TYR A 132 -16.85 11.13 -9.52
N LEU A 133 -17.74 10.25 -9.06
CA LEU A 133 -17.50 8.80 -9.07
C LEU A 133 -17.32 8.24 -10.49
N SER A 134 -17.89 8.89 -11.51
CA SER A 134 -17.73 8.52 -12.91
C SER A 134 -16.32 8.73 -13.46
N LEU A 135 -15.45 9.46 -12.74
CA LEU A 135 -14.05 9.68 -13.12
C LEU A 135 -13.09 8.68 -12.48
N GLN A 136 -13.55 7.83 -11.56
CA GLN A 136 -12.72 6.79 -10.98
C GLN A 136 -12.19 5.82 -12.06
N VAL A 137 -11.07 5.17 -11.77
CA VAL A 137 -10.55 4.11 -12.65
C VAL A 137 -11.60 3.01 -12.84
N ASP A 138 -11.81 2.59 -14.07
CA ASP A 138 -12.65 1.46 -14.41
C ASP A 138 -11.82 0.19 -14.71
N ASP A 139 -12.46 -0.90 -15.08
CA ASP A 139 -11.82 -2.21 -15.27
C ASP A 139 -10.60 -2.19 -16.18
N ASN A 140 -10.61 -1.38 -17.23
CA ASN A 140 -9.57 -1.33 -18.26
C ASN A 140 -8.52 -0.25 -17.98
N ASP A 141 -8.79 0.67 -17.08
CA ASP A 141 -7.83 1.69 -16.69
C ASP A 141 -6.66 1.07 -15.89
N VAL A 142 -5.47 1.64 -16.05
CA VAL A 142 -4.32 1.26 -15.22
C VAL A 142 -4.57 1.74 -13.79
N PHE A 143 -4.42 0.85 -12.84
CA PHE A 143 -4.60 1.15 -11.42
C PHE A 143 -3.28 1.60 -10.79
N TYR A 144 -2.19 0.85 -11.02
CA TYR A 144 -0.85 1.22 -10.57
C TYR A 144 0.23 0.83 -11.56
N ILE A 145 1.40 1.45 -11.39
CA ILE A 145 2.60 1.15 -12.18
C ILE A 145 3.77 0.93 -11.20
N ILE A 146 4.31 -0.28 -11.16
CA ILE A 146 5.52 -0.59 -10.40
C ILE A 146 6.71 -0.62 -11.32
N PHE A 147 7.78 0.10 -10.94
CA PHE A 147 8.99 0.21 -11.75
C PHE A 147 10.05 -0.81 -11.33
N THR A 148 10.51 -1.59 -12.32
CA THR A 148 11.58 -2.56 -12.16
C THR A 148 12.88 -2.06 -12.80
N SER A 149 14.02 -2.70 -12.49
CA SER A 149 15.28 -2.43 -13.18
C SER A 149 15.18 -2.94 -14.63
N GLY A 150 15.20 -2.02 -15.59
CA GLY A 150 15.26 -2.39 -17.01
C GLY A 150 16.67 -2.87 -17.41
N SER A 151 16.76 -3.79 -18.37
CA SER A 151 18.02 -4.29 -18.93
C SER A 151 18.86 -3.20 -19.62
N THR A 152 18.26 -2.07 -19.95
CA THR A 152 18.91 -0.89 -20.59
C THR A 152 19.35 0.18 -19.58
N GLY A 153 19.25 -0.08 -18.28
CA GLY A 153 19.55 0.88 -17.21
C GLY A 153 18.39 1.82 -16.87
N LYS A 154 17.48 2.12 -17.80
CA LYS A 154 16.27 2.91 -17.49
C LYS A 154 15.20 2.05 -16.82
N PRO A 155 14.39 2.65 -15.91
CA PRO A 155 13.29 1.94 -15.25
C PRO A 155 12.23 1.50 -16.28
N LYS A 156 11.70 0.27 -16.07
CA LYS A 156 10.56 -0.24 -16.83
C LYS A 156 9.34 -0.27 -15.94
N GLY A 157 8.27 0.46 -16.30
CA GLY A 157 6.99 0.46 -15.61
C GLY A 157 6.11 -0.73 -16.02
N VAL A 158 5.79 -1.58 -15.05
CA VAL A 158 4.80 -2.67 -15.21
C VAL A 158 3.45 -2.11 -14.83
N GLN A 159 2.53 -2.07 -15.79
CA GLN A 159 1.17 -1.53 -15.62
C GLN A 159 0.21 -2.64 -15.22
N ILE A 160 -0.54 -2.43 -14.15
CA ILE A 160 -1.59 -3.33 -13.68
C ILE A 160 -2.93 -2.61 -13.76
N THR A 161 -3.89 -3.20 -14.48
CA THR A 161 -5.23 -2.64 -14.62
C THR A 161 -6.09 -2.91 -13.37
N ALA A 162 -7.14 -2.12 -13.19
CA ALA A 162 -8.10 -2.32 -12.11
C ALA A 162 -8.72 -3.73 -12.16
N LYS A 163 -9.02 -4.25 -13.35
CA LYS A 163 -9.53 -5.61 -13.53
C LYS A 163 -8.53 -6.70 -13.13
N CYS A 164 -7.23 -6.51 -13.41
CA CYS A 164 -6.21 -7.45 -12.97
C CYS A 164 -6.16 -7.51 -11.43
N LEU A 165 -6.26 -6.35 -10.77
CA LEU A 165 -6.29 -6.28 -9.31
C LEU A 165 -7.57 -6.90 -8.74
N ASP A 166 -8.76 -6.61 -9.29
CA ASP A 166 -10.03 -7.19 -8.82
C ASP A 166 -10.00 -8.73 -8.95
N ASN A 167 -9.52 -9.29 -10.07
CA ASN A 167 -9.37 -10.74 -10.22
C ASN A 167 -8.42 -11.36 -9.18
N PHE A 168 -7.33 -10.67 -8.86
CA PHE A 168 -6.41 -11.09 -7.80
C PHE A 168 -7.09 -11.07 -6.42
N LEU A 169 -7.89 -10.04 -6.14
CA LEU A 169 -8.58 -9.89 -4.87
C LEU A 169 -9.71 -10.91 -4.70
N ASP A 170 -10.43 -11.27 -5.75
CA ASP A 170 -11.41 -12.35 -5.75
C ASP A 170 -10.74 -13.71 -5.45
N TRP A 171 -9.56 -13.95 -6.03
CA TRP A 171 -8.76 -15.12 -5.71
C TRP A 171 -8.33 -15.11 -4.23
N MET A 172 -7.83 -13.99 -3.71
CA MET A 172 -7.46 -13.84 -2.29
C MET A 172 -8.65 -14.03 -1.35
N GLU A 173 -9.84 -13.54 -1.71
CA GLU A 173 -11.07 -13.80 -0.94
C GLU A 173 -11.40 -15.31 -0.92
N SER A 174 -11.18 -16.02 -2.03
CA SER A 174 -11.38 -17.47 -2.08
C SER A 174 -10.41 -18.22 -1.16
N ILE A 175 -9.14 -17.78 -1.09
CA ILE A 175 -8.14 -18.30 -0.14
C ILE A 175 -8.58 -18.01 1.29
N ALA A 176 -8.94 -16.76 1.59
CA ALA A 176 -9.37 -16.36 2.92
C ALA A 176 -10.56 -17.19 3.43
N LYS A 177 -11.53 -17.50 2.56
CA LYS A 177 -12.66 -18.38 2.88
C LYS A 177 -12.22 -19.81 3.12
N ARG A 178 -11.32 -20.37 2.29
CA ARG A 178 -10.82 -21.74 2.40
C ARG A 178 -9.99 -21.94 3.66
N GLU A 179 -9.07 -21.02 3.93
CA GLU A 179 -8.15 -21.07 5.06
C GLU A 179 -8.77 -20.46 6.34
N ARG A 180 -10.04 -20.04 6.27
CA ARG A 180 -10.80 -19.50 7.40
C ARG A 180 -10.09 -18.34 8.09
N PHE A 181 -9.64 -17.35 7.30
CA PHE A 181 -9.11 -16.10 7.86
C PHE A 181 -10.12 -15.49 8.82
N ASP A 182 -9.60 -14.80 9.83
CA ASP A 182 -10.45 -14.04 10.74
C ASP A 182 -11.36 -13.04 10.01
N ILE A 183 -12.47 -12.68 10.66
CA ILE A 183 -13.44 -11.72 10.10
C ILE A 183 -12.78 -10.35 9.82
N ASN A 184 -11.71 -10.01 10.56
CA ASN A 184 -10.94 -8.78 10.42
C ASN A 184 -9.45 -9.11 10.47
N PRO A 185 -8.88 -9.70 9.40
CA PRO A 185 -7.51 -10.16 9.43
C PRO A 185 -6.53 -8.98 9.57
N ILE A 186 -5.47 -9.20 10.33
CA ILE A 186 -4.34 -8.26 10.42
C ILE A 186 -3.21 -8.80 9.55
N PHE A 187 -2.95 -8.12 8.44
CA PHE A 187 -1.91 -8.49 7.50
C PHE A 187 -0.58 -7.84 7.86
N LEU A 188 0.48 -8.63 7.96
CA LEU A 188 1.82 -8.09 8.03
C LEU A 188 2.24 -7.54 6.65
N ASN A 189 2.53 -6.24 6.59
CA ASN A 189 3.18 -5.63 5.44
C ASN A 189 4.67 -5.46 5.70
N GLN A 190 5.50 -6.32 5.10
CA GLN A 190 6.94 -6.29 5.22
C GLN A 190 7.59 -5.52 4.06
N ALA A 191 7.20 -5.78 2.82
CA ALA A 191 7.79 -5.19 1.64
C ALA A 191 7.49 -3.68 1.52
N PRO A 192 8.40 -2.86 0.96
CA PRO A 192 8.10 -1.49 0.57
C PRO A 192 6.97 -1.43 -0.45
N PHE A 193 6.17 -0.37 -0.44
CA PHE A 193 5.04 -0.21 -1.37
C PHE A 193 5.44 -0.11 -2.85
N SER A 194 6.71 0.14 -3.13
CA SER A 194 7.28 0.13 -4.49
C SER A 194 7.57 -1.27 -5.04
N PHE A 195 7.33 -2.33 -4.26
CA PHE A 195 7.47 -3.72 -4.67
C PHE A 195 6.10 -4.39 -4.78
N ASP A 196 5.94 -5.24 -5.80
CA ASP A 196 4.69 -5.96 -6.09
C ASP A 196 4.25 -6.91 -4.97
N LEU A 197 5.18 -7.44 -4.19
CA LEU A 197 4.89 -8.23 -2.99
C LEU A 197 3.93 -7.49 -2.04
N SER A 198 4.09 -6.16 -1.88
CA SER A 198 3.24 -5.35 -1.01
C SER A 198 1.78 -5.21 -1.51
N VAL A 199 1.53 -5.51 -2.76
CA VAL A 199 0.17 -5.53 -3.32
C VAL A 199 -0.67 -6.62 -2.65
N MET A 200 -0.05 -7.77 -2.37
CA MET A 200 -0.73 -8.90 -1.75
C MET A 200 -1.24 -8.54 -0.35
N ASP A 201 -0.41 -7.99 0.50
CA ASP A 201 -0.82 -7.65 1.88
C ASP A 201 -1.71 -6.40 1.95
N VAL A 202 -1.35 -5.32 1.24
CA VAL A 202 -2.07 -4.05 1.27
C VAL A 202 -3.50 -4.21 0.75
N TYR A 203 -3.65 -4.70 -0.47
CA TYR A 203 -4.97 -4.72 -1.09
C TYR A 203 -5.84 -5.87 -0.61
N SER A 204 -5.25 -7.02 -0.23
CA SER A 204 -6.02 -8.09 0.41
C SER A 204 -6.58 -7.65 1.77
N SER A 205 -5.75 -6.96 2.57
CA SER A 205 -6.20 -6.40 3.85
C SER A 205 -7.38 -5.44 3.66
N LEU A 206 -7.23 -4.46 2.78
CA LEU A 206 -8.28 -3.47 2.51
C LEU A 206 -9.56 -4.10 1.92
N TYR A 207 -9.43 -5.09 1.04
CA TYR A 207 -10.55 -5.78 0.40
C TYR A 207 -11.36 -6.62 1.39
N LEU A 208 -10.67 -7.26 2.34
CA LEU A 208 -11.28 -8.09 3.39
C LEU A 208 -11.73 -7.28 4.62
N GLY A 209 -11.53 -5.97 4.63
CA GLY A 209 -11.89 -5.11 5.76
C GLY A 209 -10.97 -5.31 6.98
N GLY A 210 -9.74 -5.78 6.74
CA GLY A 210 -8.72 -6.04 7.74
C GLY A 210 -7.89 -4.80 8.11
N THR A 211 -6.74 -5.05 8.73
CA THR A 211 -5.77 -4.02 9.13
C THR A 211 -4.40 -4.32 8.50
N ILE A 212 -3.77 -3.34 7.90
CA ILE A 212 -2.37 -3.42 7.46
C ILE A 212 -1.49 -3.10 8.67
N TYR A 213 -0.73 -4.08 9.17
CA TYR A 213 0.32 -3.85 10.16
C TYR A 213 1.65 -3.70 9.42
N SER A 214 2.08 -2.45 9.25
CA SER A 214 3.23 -2.13 8.42
C SER A 214 4.52 -2.16 9.22
N LEU A 215 5.39 -3.13 8.91
CA LEU A 215 6.69 -3.29 9.54
C LEU A 215 7.67 -2.29 8.93
N ASP A 216 7.92 -1.20 9.65
CA ASP A 216 8.82 -0.12 9.22
C ASP A 216 10.26 -0.62 9.02
N LYS A 217 10.99 0.01 8.11
CA LYS A 217 12.38 -0.36 7.82
C LYS A 217 13.28 -0.28 9.05
N THR A 218 13.14 0.77 9.85
CA THR A 218 13.91 0.95 11.10
C THR A 218 13.67 -0.20 12.08
N VAL A 219 12.44 -0.70 12.14
CA VAL A 219 12.09 -1.88 12.97
C VAL A 219 12.69 -3.15 12.38
N GLN A 220 12.71 -3.30 11.05
CA GLN A 220 13.28 -4.47 10.38
C GLN A 220 14.83 -4.56 10.53
N GLU A 221 15.51 -3.44 10.68
CA GLU A 221 16.97 -3.36 10.86
C GLU A 221 17.42 -3.73 12.28
N ASP A 222 16.51 -3.70 13.27
CA ASP A 222 16.74 -4.13 14.65
C ASP A 222 15.91 -5.38 14.96
N ILE A 223 16.56 -6.54 14.96
CA ILE A 223 15.92 -7.84 15.18
C ILE A 223 15.20 -7.92 16.54
N GLY A 224 15.77 -7.31 17.60
CA GLY A 224 15.17 -7.30 18.94
C GLY A 224 13.88 -6.48 18.96
N LEU A 225 13.94 -5.28 18.40
CA LEU A 225 12.79 -4.40 18.26
C LEU A 225 11.72 -5.03 17.34
N MET A 226 12.15 -5.67 16.26
CA MET A 226 11.23 -6.35 15.34
C MET A 226 10.43 -7.44 16.07
N TYR A 227 11.07 -8.27 16.90
CA TYR A 227 10.37 -9.30 17.65
C TYR A 227 9.43 -8.71 18.72
N GLU A 228 9.82 -7.62 19.38
CA GLU A 228 8.92 -6.89 20.28
C GLU A 228 7.66 -6.43 19.53
N LYS A 229 7.83 -5.75 18.41
CA LYS A 229 6.71 -5.24 17.60
C LYS A 229 5.84 -6.35 17.01
N LEU A 230 6.42 -7.47 16.62
CA LEU A 230 5.68 -8.64 16.12
C LEU A 230 4.83 -9.27 17.22
N ARG A 231 5.35 -9.41 18.45
CA ARG A 231 4.61 -9.95 19.59
C ARG A 231 3.34 -9.17 19.89
N ASP A 232 3.42 -7.84 19.79
CA ASP A 232 2.32 -6.94 20.10
C ASP A 232 1.41 -6.63 18.89
N SER A 233 1.71 -7.24 17.73
CA SER A 233 1.06 -6.89 16.45
C SER A 233 -0.35 -7.43 16.30
N GLY A 234 -0.66 -8.59 16.89
CA GLY A 234 -1.89 -9.34 16.63
C GLY A 234 -2.03 -9.81 15.17
N VAL A 235 -0.92 -9.96 14.44
CA VAL A 235 -0.90 -10.37 13.03
C VAL A 235 -1.49 -11.76 12.89
N THR A 236 -2.47 -11.89 11.98
CA THR A 236 -3.15 -13.16 11.66
C THR A 236 -2.75 -13.71 10.30
N ALA A 237 -2.33 -12.86 9.37
CA ALA A 237 -1.86 -13.24 8.03
C ALA A 237 -0.48 -12.62 7.75
N TRP A 238 0.47 -13.48 7.43
CA TRP A 238 1.85 -13.10 7.14
C TRP A 238 2.11 -13.13 5.64
N VAL A 239 2.64 -12.04 5.09
CA VAL A 239 3.08 -11.99 3.69
C VAL A 239 4.54 -11.58 3.66
N SER A 240 5.40 -12.40 3.08
CA SER A 240 6.82 -12.07 2.91
C SER A 240 7.51 -12.93 1.84
N THR A 241 8.80 -12.65 1.60
CA THR A 241 9.66 -13.61 0.91
C THR A 241 10.09 -14.73 1.85
N PRO A 242 10.41 -15.94 1.34
CA PRO A 242 11.05 -16.99 2.12
C PRO A 242 12.33 -16.54 2.82
N SER A 243 13.15 -15.71 2.19
CA SER A 243 14.40 -15.17 2.78
C SER A 243 14.13 -14.34 4.03
N PHE A 244 13.10 -13.51 4.04
CA PHE A 244 12.72 -12.74 5.23
C PHE A 244 12.26 -13.65 6.36
N MET A 245 11.45 -14.69 6.05
CA MET A 245 11.04 -15.67 7.02
C MET A 245 12.26 -16.42 7.61
N ASN A 246 13.21 -16.86 6.76
CA ASN A 246 14.43 -17.52 7.22
C ASN A 246 15.24 -16.64 8.18
N MET A 247 15.31 -15.32 7.93
CA MET A 247 15.92 -14.37 8.86
C MET A 247 15.20 -14.35 10.22
N CYS A 248 13.87 -14.35 10.21
CA CYS A 248 13.09 -14.41 11.45
C CYS A 248 13.30 -15.73 12.22
N LEU A 249 13.51 -16.85 11.53
CA LEU A 249 13.70 -18.16 12.14
C LEU A 249 15.10 -18.40 12.76
N ILE A 250 16.06 -17.47 12.58
CA ILE A 250 17.41 -17.59 13.17
C ILE A 250 17.33 -17.67 14.70
N ASN A 251 16.38 -16.98 15.31
CA ASN A 251 16.19 -16.97 16.75
C ASN A 251 15.00 -17.85 17.15
N SER A 252 15.22 -18.77 18.07
CA SER A 252 14.19 -19.70 18.58
C SER A 252 13.02 -19.02 19.29
N SER A 253 13.13 -17.74 19.65
CA SER A 253 12.02 -16.96 20.18
C SER A 253 10.96 -16.62 19.13
N PHE A 254 11.28 -16.77 17.84
CA PHE A 254 10.29 -16.69 16.76
C PHE A 254 9.51 -18.01 16.69
N ASN A 255 8.42 -18.09 17.40
CA ASN A 255 7.59 -19.29 17.54
C ASN A 255 6.11 -18.92 17.72
N GLN A 256 5.26 -19.90 17.93
CA GLN A 256 3.82 -19.68 18.11
C GLN A 256 3.46 -18.81 19.32
N GLU A 257 4.30 -18.79 20.37
CA GLU A 257 4.04 -17.94 21.54
C GLU A 257 4.25 -16.44 21.19
N MET A 258 5.15 -16.14 20.24
CA MET A 258 5.37 -14.78 19.75
C MET A 258 4.22 -14.31 18.85
N LEU A 259 3.65 -15.18 18.04
CA LEU A 259 2.58 -14.90 17.09
C LEU A 259 1.37 -15.80 17.36
N PRO A 260 0.68 -15.62 18.51
CA PRO A 260 -0.38 -16.53 18.93
C PRO A 260 -1.58 -16.55 17.97
N ASP A 261 -1.83 -15.44 17.29
CA ASP A 261 -2.99 -15.24 16.42
C ASP A 261 -2.70 -15.58 14.95
N ILE A 262 -1.45 -15.93 14.62
CA ILE A 262 -1.08 -16.23 13.23
C ILE A 262 -1.77 -17.51 12.74
N ASN A 263 -2.46 -17.44 11.63
CA ASN A 263 -3.14 -18.58 11.03
C ASN A 263 -2.70 -18.87 9.59
N SER A 264 -2.08 -17.91 8.92
CA SER A 264 -1.68 -18.07 7.51
C SER A 264 -0.36 -17.41 7.18
N PHE A 265 0.49 -18.15 6.45
CA PHE A 265 1.72 -17.66 5.86
C PHE A 265 1.62 -17.73 4.33
N LEU A 266 1.85 -16.62 3.68
CA LEU A 266 1.81 -16.44 2.23
C LEU A 266 3.21 -16.02 1.76
N PHE A 267 3.84 -16.84 0.93
CA PHE A 267 5.18 -16.59 0.43
C PHE A 267 5.19 -16.37 -1.07
N CYS A 268 5.95 -15.39 -1.55
CA CYS A 268 6.20 -15.19 -2.95
C CYS A 268 7.56 -14.52 -3.22
N GLY A 269 7.93 -14.40 -4.49
CA GLY A 269 9.17 -13.75 -4.93
C GLY A 269 10.38 -14.69 -5.01
N GLU A 270 10.40 -15.79 -4.28
CA GLU A 270 11.51 -16.76 -4.22
C GLU A 270 10.99 -18.20 -4.07
N VAL A 271 11.86 -19.17 -4.31
CA VAL A 271 11.54 -20.58 -4.08
C VAL A 271 11.51 -20.87 -2.58
N LEU A 272 10.38 -21.38 -2.09
CA LEU A 272 10.29 -21.91 -0.73
C LEU A 272 10.99 -23.28 -0.69
N THR A 273 12.13 -23.36 -0.02
CA THR A 273 12.92 -24.61 0.10
C THR A 273 12.49 -25.40 1.34
N ASN A 274 12.36 -26.72 1.20
CA ASN A 274 12.22 -27.64 2.31
C ASN A 274 13.59 -27.86 2.98
N LYS A 275 13.98 -27.04 3.93
CA LYS A 275 15.15 -27.25 4.75
C LYS A 275 14.76 -27.29 6.22
#